data_1e88d30b89898dfa56792915abe79440
#
_entry.id   1e88d30b89898dfa56792915abe79440
#
_cell.length_a   1.000
_cell.length_b   1.000
_cell.length_c   1.000
_cell.angle_alpha   90.00
_cell.angle_beta   90.00
_cell.angle_gamma   90.00
#
_symmetry.space_group_name_H-M   'P 1'
#
loop_
_entity.id
_entity.type
_entity.pdbx_description
1 polymer ?
#
loop_
_entity_poly.entity_id
_entity_poly.type
_entity_poly.pdbx_seq_one_letter_code
_entity_poly.pdbx_strand_id
1 'polypeptide(L)'
;MKKLILFIFLGLFCLSTNAQNRTYWQQHVDYTMEIDVDAENHQYSGKQTLVYTNNSPDVLDRVYYHLYFNAFQPSSMMDVRSRTIADPDRRVDDRIAGLSEDEIGYQRVNSLTQDGKAVEYETDGTILVVELNEPIQPGASTTFKMEWDAQVPLQIRRSGWNNAEGVEFSMSQWYPKLSEYDFQGWHPNPYIGREFHGVFGDFDVKISIDKDYVLGGTGVLQNPNEIGYGYEDEGAEVNRPRGDKMTWHFKAENVIDFFWGADPDFKHVTAQVPNGPKLHFLYQQPAVVEGASDEQNAQYTRNWEQLVDYTIGAFEYANEHFGEYPYPQYTNLQGGDGGMEYPMGTLITGGRSLGSLVGVMVHEMYHSWFQNVLATNESLLEWMDEGFTSYASAETMNHLFNQNSDFPYAGSYSGYYSLVESGREEPMTTHADHYETNFAYGRAAYSKGAVFLGQMEYIIGEEDFRNGMLNYHKEWKMKHPTALDFLSIMEKESGMILDWYYEYFVQTTKTIDYGITSVIGNDNRTSVKIERIDLMPMPLDVVVEYEDGSSELFYIPLRVMRGEKPNETDMKRTVLADWPWVEPSYTMTINKAASSIKTITIDPSQRLADINRENNSFDVSAMLND
;
A
#
# COMPACT_ATOMS: atom_id res chain seq x y z
N MET A 1 -45.67 -71.35 14.24
CA MET A 1 -45.00 -70.50 13.23
C MET A 1 -45.06 -69.06 13.69
N LYS A 2 -44.04 -68.57 14.37
CA LYS A 2 -43.95 -67.20 14.88
C LYS A 2 -42.97 -66.49 13.95
N LYS A 3 -43.44 -65.46 13.23
CA LYS A 3 -42.59 -64.60 12.41
C LYS A 3 -41.94 -63.57 13.33
N LEU A 4 -40.62 -63.60 13.35
CA LEU A 4 -39.78 -62.64 14.03
C LEU A 4 -39.59 -61.46 13.09
N ILE A 5 -40.11 -60.28 13.43
CA ILE A 5 -39.88 -59.02 12.69
C ILE A 5 -38.68 -58.34 13.35
N LEU A 6 -37.56 -58.31 12.61
CA LEU A 6 -36.33 -57.61 12.99
C LEU A 6 -36.45 -56.16 12.55
N PHE A 7 -36.64 -55.22 13.51
CA PHE A 7 -36.54 -53.80 13.25
C PHE A 7 -35.08 -53.39 13.21
N ILE A 8 -34.60 -53.07 12.01
CA ILE A 8 -33.29 -52.44 11.85
C ILE A 8 -33.49 -50.92 12.04
N PHE A 9 -33.05 -50.39 13.17
CA PHE A 9 -32.90 -48.95 13.38
C PHE A 9 -31.68 -48.47 12.57
N LEU A 10 -31.94 -47.90 11.40
CA LEU A 10 -30.92 -47.15 10.67
C LEU A 10 -30.83 -45.76 11.35
N GLY A 11 -29.89 -45.59 12.27
CA GLY A 11 -29.52 -44.28 12.79
C GLY A 11 -28.89 -43.46 11.68
N LEU A 12 -29.64 -42.53 11.06
CA LEU A 12 -29.08 -41.47 10.28
C LEU A 12 -28.26 -40.59 11.23
N PHE A 13 -26.95 -40.82 11.27
CA PHE A 13 -26.01 -39.80 11.70
C PHE A 13 -26.00 -38.74 10.59
N CYS A 14 -26.80 -37.69 10.74
CA CYS A 14 -26.56 -36.43 10.05
C CYS A 14 -25.24 -35.90 10.58
N LEU A 15 -24.16 -36.23 9.90
CA LEU A 15 -22.95 -35.41 9.91
C LEU A 15 -23.39 -34.11 9.25
N SER A 16 -23.79 -33.14 10.08
CA SER A 16 -23.75 -31.74 9.69
C SER A 16 -22.28 -31.46 9.38
N THR A 17 -21.91 -31.62 8.13
CA THR A 17 -20.77 -30.88 7.60
C THR A 17 -21.16 -29.42 7.74
N ASN A 18 -20.71 -28.79 8.81
CA ASN A 18 -20.54 -27.35 8.83
C ASN A 18 -19.58 -27.09 7.66
N ALA A 19 -20.14 -26.81 6.47
CA ALA A 19 -19.42 -25.96 5.55
C ALA A 19 -19.18 -24.69 6.39
N GLN A 20 -17.98 -24.54 6.88
CA GLN A 20 -17.55 -23.29 7.45
C GLN A 20 -17.71 -22.27 6.32
N ASN A 21 -18.84 -21.55 6.30
CA ASN A 21 -18.80 -20.18 5.82
C ASN A 21 -17.65 -19.59 6.63
N ARG A 22 -16.53 -19.30 6.00
CA ARG A 22 -15.48 -18.50 6.63
C ARG A 22 -16.11 -17.12 6.84
N THR A 23 -16.80 -16.96 7.98
CA THR A 23 -17.20 -15.64 8.45
C THR A 23 -15.90 -14.89 8.67
N TYR A 24 -15.76 -13.75 8.01
CA TYR A 24 -14.63 -12.86 8.23
C TYR A 24 -14.54 -12.51 9.73
N TRP A 25 -13.37 -12.53 10.27
CA TRP A 25 -13.04 -12.08 11.63
C TRP A 25 -11.68 -11.38 11.59
N GLN A 26 -11.45 -10.48 12.50
CA GLN A 26 -10.17 -9.83 12.75
C GLN A 26 -10.05 -9.55 14.24
N GLN A 27 -8.83 -9.44 14.73
CA GLN A 27 -8.55 -9.10 16.12
C GLN A 27 -8.89 -7.63 16.40
N HIS A 28 -8.92 -7.28 17.69
CA HIS A 28 -9.11 -5.90 18.12
C HIS A 28 -8.22 -5.61 19.33
N VAL A 29 -7.68 -4.37 19.37
CA VAL A 29 -6.84 -3.86 20.44
C VAL A 29 -7.31 -2.49 20.92
N ASP A 30 -7.23 -2.27 22.24
CA ASP A 30 -7.38 -0.94 22.84
C ASP A 30 -6.07 -0.59 23.57
N TYR A 31 -5.35 0.40 23.05
CA TYR A 31 -4.11 0.91 23.64
C TYR A 31 -4.35 2.15 24.50
N THR A 32 -3.88 2.13 25.74
CA THR A 32 -3.68 3.33 26.55
C THR A 32 -2.20 3.45 26.87
N MET A 33 -1.54 4.52 26.43
CA MET A 33 -0.11 4.72 26.59
C MET A 33 0.21 6.06 27.25
N GLU A 34 1.18 6.05 28.15
CA GLU A 34 1.76 7.24 28.77
C GLU A 34 3.27 7.22 28.56
N ILE A 35 3.80 8.27 27.94
CA ILE A 35 5.19 8.38 27.49
C ILE A 35 5.82 9.59 28.14
N ASP A 36 7.01 9.44 28.70
CA ASP A 36 7.83 10.52 29.25
C ASP A 36 9.15 10.61 28.48
N VAL A 37 9.29 11.64 27.65
CA VAL A 37 10.42 11.83 26.73
C VAL A 37 11.51 12.67 27.40
N ASP A 38 12.73 12.17 27.43
CA ASP A 38 13.95 12.91 27.71
C ASP A 38 14.58 13.32 26.38
N ALA A 39 14.25 14.53 25.93
CA ALA A 39 14.68 15.02 24.63
C ALA A 39 16.19 15.26 24.57
N GLU A 40 16.84 15.64 25.67
CA GLU A 40 18.28 15.88 25.72
C GLU A 40 19.09 14.59 25.48
N ASN A 41 18.61 13.45 26.00
CA ASN A 41 19.29 12.16 25.89
C ASN A 41 18.70 11.27 24.79
N HIS A 42 17.70 11.70 24.02
CA HIS A 42 16.97 10.95 23.00
C HIS A 42 16.41 9.61 23.54
N GLN A 43 15.91 9.62 24.77
CA GLN A 43 15.36 8.47 25.46
C GLN A 43 13.93 8.73 25.93
N TYR A 44 13.19 7.67 26.20
CA TYR A 44 11.88 7.80 26.84
C TYR A 44 11.54 6.53 27.63
N SER A 45 10.68 6.70 28.63
CA SER A 45 10.01 5.61 29.31
C SER A 45 8.54 5.55 28.91
N GLY A 46 8.00 4.37 28.79
CA GLY A 46 6.62 4.15 28.41
C GLY A 46 5.88 3.21 29.34
N LYS A 47 4.59 3.48 29.51
CA LYS A 47 3.62 2.59 30.16
C LYS A 47 2.50 2.32 29.19
N GLN A 48 2.18 1.05 29.00
CA GLN A 48 1.13 0.59 28.11
C GLN A 48 0.13 -0.26 28.89
N THR A 49 -1.15 0.03 28.72
CA THR A 49 -2.23 -0.91 29.00
C THR A 49 -2.86 -1.26 27.67
N LEU A 50 -2.86 -2.53 27.32
CA LEU A 50 -3.42 -3.08 26.10
C LEU A 50 -4.54 -4.06 26.45
N VAL A 51 -5.74 -3.82 25.98
CA VAL A 51 -6.83 -4.80 25.99
C VAL A 51 -6.85 -5.47 24.63
N TYR A 52 -6.61 -6.77 24.60
CA TYR A 52 -6.63 -7.59 23.40
C TYR A 52 -7.88 -8.47 23.38
N THR A 53 -8.63 -8.45 22.29
CA THR A 53 -9.82 -9.27 22.07
C THR A 53 -9.56 -10.31 20.99
N ASN A 54 -9.60 -11.58 21.36
CA ASN A 54 -9.45 -12.71 20.43
C ASN A 54 -10.77 -13.00 19.72
N ASN A 55 -10.96 -12.45 18.54
CA ASN A 55 -12.13 -12.71 17.69
C ASN A 55 -11.98 -13.93 16.77
N SER A 56 -10.81 -14.61 16.83
CA SER A 56 -10.57 -15.83 16.07
C SER A 56 -11.34 -17.03 16.64
N PRO A 57 -11.50 -18.11 15.88
CA PRO A 57 -12.02 -19.38 16.39
C PRO A 57 -11.00 -20.17 17.23
N ASP A 58 -9.76 -19.69 17.33
CA ASP A 58 -8.65 -20.41 17.93
C ASP A 58 -8.39 -20.00 19.37
N VAL A 59 -7.83 -20.92 20.17
CA VAL A 59 -7.31 -20.64 21.51
C VAL A 59 -5.87 -20.19 21.39
N LEU A 60 -5.54 -19.00 21.91
CA LEU A 60 -4.19 -18.45 21.86
C LEU A 60 -3.47 -18.68 23.19
N ASP A 61 -2.34 -19.39 23.15
CA ASP A 61 -1.51 -19.71 24.30
C ASP A 61 -0.25 -18.84 24.44
N ARG A 62 0.03 -18.01 23.43
CA ARG A 62 1.10 -17.02 23.38
C ARG A 62 0.70 -15.81 22.57
N VAL A 63 1.45 -14.71 22.74
CA VAL A 63 1.38 -13.53 21.90
C VAL A 63 2.79 -13.04 21.56
N TYR A 64 2.89 -12.22 20.52
CA TYR A 64 4.14 -11.63 20.07
C TYR A 64 4.01 -10.12 20.04
N TYR A 65 5.11 -9.42 20.37
CA TYR A 65 5.22 -7.98 20.17
C TYR A 65 6.42 -7.67 19.27
N HIS A 66 6.29 -6.65 18.46
CA HIS A 66 7.40 -6.05 17.74
C HIS A 66 8.11 -5.01 18.61
N LEU A 67 9.42 -5.10 18.66
CA LEU A 67 10.35 -4.16 19.30
C LEU A 67 11.23 -3.55 18.21
N TYR A 68 10.65 -2.68 17.39
CA TYR A 68 11.24 -2.25 16.11
C TYR A 68 12.59 -1.55 16.26
N PHE A 69 12.79 -0.73 17.32
CA PHE A 69 14.04 -0.01 17.52
C PHE A 69 15.25 -0.94 17.72
N ASN A 70 15.04 -2.20 18.11
CA ASN A 70 16.11 -3.18 18.23
C ASN A 70 16.76 -3.54 16.88
N ALA A 71 16.13 -3.17 15.75
CA ALA A 71 16.75 -3.31 14.42
C ALA A 71 17.92 -2.36 14.19
N PHE A 72 17.97 -1.22 14.91
CA PHE A 72 19.01 -0.20 14.79
C PHE A 72 20.19 -0.49 15.77
N GLN A 73 20.71 -1.71 15.71
CA GLN A 73 21.85 -2.14 16.51
C GLN A 73 22.87 -2.86 15.60
N PRO A 74 24.16 -2.67 15.79
CA PRO A 74 25.18 -3.44 15.09
C PRO A 74 24.95 -4.95 15.20
N SER A 75 25.03 -5.64 14.09
CA SER A 75 24.77 -7.08 13.95
C SER A 75 23.28 -7.50 14.05
N SER A 76 22.34 -6.57 14.05
CA SER A 76 20.91 -6.88 13.89
C SER A 76 20.64 -7.51 12.51
N MET A 77 19.48 -8.15 12.35
CA MET A 77 19.10 -8.71 11.03
C MET A 77 19.02 -7.62 9.96
N MET A 78 18.52 -6.42 10.30
CA MET A 78 18.49 -5.28 9.38
C MET A 78 19.92 -4.84 8.98
N ASP A 79 20.83 -4.71 9.93
CA ASP A 79 22.24 -4.38 9.65
C ASP A 79 22.90 -5.42 8.73
N VAL A 80 22.78 -6.69 9.06
CA VAL A 80 23.37 -7.77 8.26
C VAL A 80 22.77 -7.81 6.86
N ARG A 81 21.44 -7.75 6.74
CA ARG A 81 20.74 -7.75 5.44
C ARG A 81 21.15 -6.56 4.57
N SER A 82 21.23 -5.36 5.16
CA SER A 82 21.58 -4.13 4.44
C SER A 82 23.00 -4.17 3.84
N ARG A 83 23.94 -4.84 4.52
CA ARG A 83 25.31 -4.99 4.04
C ARG A 83 25.55 -6.19 3.12
N THR A 84 24.65 -7.16 3.09
CA THR A 84 24.85 -8.43 2.36
C THR A 84 24.00 -8.58 1.10
N ILE A 85 22.94 -7.78 0.96
CA ILE A 85 22.13 -7.76 -0.28
C ILE A 85 22.98 -7.25 -1.46
N ALA A 86 22.70 -7.75 -2.65
CA ALA A 86 23.51 -7.46 -3.84
C ALA A 86 23.49 -5.97 -4.27
N ASP A 87 22.42 -5.25 -3.93
CA ASP A 87 22.22 -3.82 -4.24
C ASP A 87 21.76 -3.05 -2.99
N PRO A 88 22.66 -2.73 -2.04
CA PRO A 88 22.32 -2.09 -0.78
C PRO A 88 21.54 -0.78 -0.96
N ASP A 89 20.55 -0.54 -0.09
CA ASP A 89 19.92 0.77 0.02
C ASP A 89 20.92 1.77 0.63
N ARG A 90 21.28 2.80 -0.14
CA ARG A 90 22.26 3.83 0.27
C ARG A 90 21.86 4.60 1.52
N ARG A 91 20.58 4.57 1.90
CA ARG A 91 20.09 5.20 3.13
C ARG A 91 20.51 4.41 4.37
N VAL A 92 20.70 3.11 4.23
CA VAL A 92 21.04 2.18 5.32
C VAL A 92 22.47 1.67 5.19
N ASP A 93 22.78 0.92 4.14
CA ASP A 93 24.07 0.32 3.81
C ASP A 93 24.80 -0.20 5.06
N ASP A 94 25.96 0.35 5.42
CA ASP A 94 26.75 0.00 6.61
C ASP A 94 26.55 0.94 7.82
N ARG A 95 25.59 1.88 7.74
CA ARG A 95 25.39 2.92 8.77
C ARG A 95 25.04 2.35 10.13
N ILE A 96 24.19 1.29 10.18
CA ILE A 96 23.82 0.65 11.46
C ILE A 96 25.03 0.01 12.14
N ALA A 97 25.92 -0.63 11.37
CA ALA A 97 27.14 -1.20 11.91
C ALA A 97 28.08 -0.19 12.57
N GLY A 98 27.99 1.07 12.17
CA GLY A 98 28.82 2.18 12.68
C GLY A 98 28.24 2.94 13.87
N LEU A 99 27.01 2.64 14.32
CA LEU A 99 26.35 3.35 15.42
C LEU A 99 27.08 3.12 16.74
N SER A 100 27.27 4.19 17.51
CA SER A 100 27.77 4.18 18.88
C SER A 100 26.67 3.80 19.89
N GLU A 101 27.03 3.61 21.17
CA GLU A 101 26.07 3.21 22.22
C GLU A 101 24.97 4.27 22.45
N ASP A 102 25.22 5.53 22.20
CA ASP A 102 24.29 6.66 22.30
C ASP A 102 23.50 6.91 21.00
N GLU A 103 23.85 6.26 19.89
CA GLU A 103 23.18 6.36 18.58
C GLU A 103 22.32 5.15 18.23
N ILE A 104 22.53 3.99 18.89
CA ILE A 104 21.70 2.79 18.65
C ILE A 104 20.25 3.00 19.09
N GLY A 105 19.34 2.25 18.46
CA GLY A 105 17.96 2.13 18.93
C GLY A 105 17.75 0.91 19.83
N TYR A 106 16.91 1.02 20.83
CA TYR A 106 16.42 -0.13 21.59
C TYR A 106 15.05 0.13 22.20
N GLN A 107 14.32 -0.96 22.43
CA GLN A 107 13.14 -1.05 23.29
C GLN A 107 13.35 -2.19 24.27
N ARG A 108 13.37 -1.89 25.58
CA ARG A 108 13.64 -2.86 26.65
C ARG A 108 12.44 -2.97 27.57
N VAL A 109 11.80 -4.13 27.58
CA VAL A 109 10.65 -4.40 28.43
C VAL A 109 11.13 -4.63 29.86
N ASN A 110 10.67 -3.81 30.80
CA ASN A 110 11.02 -3.86 32.23
C ASN A 110 10.05 -4.77 33.01
N SER A 111 8.76 -4.74 32.61
CA SER A 111 7.73 -5.59 33.21
C SER A 111 6.61 -5.85 32.23
N LEU A 112 6.02 -7.05 32.29
CA LEU A 112 4.83 -7.41 31.53
C LEU A 112 3.92 -8.30 32.39
N THR A 113 2.64 -7.98 32.40
CA THR A 113 1.61 -8.76 33.10
C THR A 113 0.43 -9.05 32.19
N GLN A 114 -0.19 -10.22 32.38
CA GLN A 114 -1.51 -10.58 31.85
C GLN A 114 -2.50 -10.61 33.01
N ASP A 115 -3.55 -9.80 32.96
CA ASP A 115 -4.60 -9.67 33.99
C ASP A 115 -4.02 -9.50 35.41
N GLY A 116 -2.93 -8.69 35.51
CA GLY A 116 -2.24 -8.37 36.75
C GLY A 116 -1.26 -9.43 37.27
N LYS A 117 -1.06 -10.54 36.55
CA LYS A 117 -0.06 -11.57 36.88
C LYS A 117 1.14 -11.44 35.93
N ALA A 118 2.37 -11.48 36.46
CA ALA A 118 3.56 -11.48 35.62
C ALA A 118 3.55 -12.67 34.65
N VAL A 119 4.00 -12.46 33.42
CA VAL A 119 4.16 -13.49 32.40
C VAL A 119 5.65 -13.73 32.11
N GLU A 120 5.96 -14.91 31.58
CA GLU A 120 7.29 -15.20 31.04
C GLU A 120 7.41 -14.64 29.61
N TYR A 121 8.53 -14.00 29.32
CA TYR A 121 8.81 -13.49 27.99
C TYR A 121 10.30 -13.53 27.66
N GLU A 122 10.60 -13.60 26.37
CA GLU A 122 11.95 -13.60 25.82
C GLU A 122 12.03 -12.65 24.62
N THR A 123 13.13 -11.90 24.52
CA THR A 123 13.39 -11.02 23.38
C THR A 123 14.30 -11.76 22.39
N ASP A 124 13.80 -11.95 21.16
CA ASP A 124 14.54 -12.49 20.02
C ASP A 124 14.66 -11.39 18.93
N GLY A 125 15.77 -10.69 18.95
CA GLY A 125 16.00 -9.56 18.04
C GLY A 125 14.93 -8.46 18.19
N THR A 126 14.10 -8.31 17.17
CA THR A 126 13.00 -7.33 17.15
C THR A 126 11.65 -7.91 17.57
N ILE A 127 11.61 -9.14 18.06
CA ILE A 127 10.38 -9.81 18.50
C ILE A 127 10.45 -10.12 19.99
N LEU A 128 9.40 -9.81 20.72
CA LEU A 128 9.15 -10.26 22.07
C LEU A 128 8.17 -11.43 22.01
N VAL A 129 8.61 -12.60 22.47
CA VAL A 129 7.78 -13.82 22.61
C VAL A 129 7.23 -13.86 24.03
N VAL A 130 5.91 -13.97 24.17
CA VAL A 130 5.24 -13.96 25.48
C VAL A 130 4.43 -15.24 25.65
N GLU A 131 4.77 -16.05 26.65
CA GLU A 131 4.00 -17.22 27.03
C GLU A 131 2.89 -16.81 28.01
N LEU A 132 1.64 -17.14 27.69
CA LEU A 132 0.49 -16.68 28.46
C LEU A 132 0.28 -17.52 29.73
N ASN A 133 -0.04 -16.86 30.85
CA ASN A 133 -0.47 -17.56 32.07
C ASN A 133 -1.79 -18.28 31.89
N GLU A 134 -2.72 -17.65 31.15
CA GLU A 134 -4.04 -18.18 30.84
C GLU A 134 -4.27 -18.02 29.34
N PRO A 135 -4.52 -19.10 28.58
CA PRO A 135 -4.82 -19.01 27.15
C PRO A 135 -6.07 -18.17 26.88
N ILE A 136 -6.01 -17.33 25.83
CA ILE A 136 -7.13 -16.47 25.43
C ILE A 136 -8.11 -17.29 24.58
N GLN A 137 -9.30 -17.51 25.10
CA GLN A 137 -10.35 -18.27 24.41
C GLN A 137 -10.96 -17.47 23.27
N PRO A 138 -11.57 -18.14 22.26
CA PRO A 138 -12.39 -17.46 21.24
C PRO A 138 -13.43 -16.54 21.85
N GLY A 139 -13.46 -15.29 21.38
CA GLY A 139 -14.38 -14.24 21.85
C GLY A 139 -14.04 -13.66 23.22
N ALA A 140 -12.92 -14.05 23.84
CA ALA A 140 -12.48 -13.51 25.12
C ALA A 140 -11.49 -12.37 24.96
N SER A 141 -11.42 -11.49 25.95
CA SER A 141 -10.44 -10.42 26.03
C SER A 141 -9.52 -10.64 27.24
N THR A 142 -8.29 -10.15 27.14
CA THR A 142 -7.31 -10.11 28.24
C THR A 142 -6.61 -8.76 28.26
N THR A 143 -6.09 -8.38 29.43
CA THR A 143 -5.41 -7.09 29.61
C THR A 143 -3.93 -7.31 29.84
N PHE A 144 -3.11 -6.77 28.97
CA PHE A 144 -1.66 -6.69 29.18
C PHE A 144 -1.29 -5.32 29.75
N LYS A 145 -0.37 -5.31 30.72
CA LYS A 145 0.29 -4.07 31.18
C LYS A 145 1.78 -4.22 31.05
N MET A 146 2.40 -3.26 30.39
CA MET A 146 3.83 -3.25 30.10
C MET A 146 4.45 -1.92 30.55
N GLU A 147 5.65 -1.99 31.11
CA GLU A 147 6.54 -0.86 31.27
C GLU A 147 7.83 -1.13 30.50
N TRP A 148 8.34 -0.13 29.78
CA TRP A 148 9.56 -0.25 28.98
C TRP A 148 10.37 1.05 29.00
N ASP A 149 11.66 0.92 28.71
CA ASP A 149 12.54 2.01 28.38
C ASP A 149 13.00 1.88 26.92
N ALA A 150 13.21 3.02 26.26
CA ALA A 150 13.65 3.05 24.89
C ALA A 150 14.65 4.16 24.63
N GLN A 151 15.53 3.90 23.67
CA GLN A 151 16.41 4.92 23.08
C GLN A 151 16.05 5.09 21.60
N VAL A 152 15.83 6.32 21.21
CA VAL A 152 15.56 6.70 19.81
C VAL A 152 16.86 6.58 19.04
N PRO A 153 16.92 5.84 17.92
CA PRO A 153 18.14 5.73 17.13
C PRO A 153 18.50 7.06 16.44
N LEU A 154 19.80 7.25 16.16
CA LEU A 154 20.19 8.21 15.12
C LEU A 154 19.45 7.84 13.82
N GLN A 155 18.81 8.80 13.16
CA GLN A 155 17.92 8.47 12.04
C GLN A 155 18.64 7.83 10.85
N ILE A 156 18.26 6.62 10.55
CA ILE A 156 18.71 5.84 9.38
C ILE A 156 17.51 5.47 8.49
N ARG A 157 16.41 5.03 9.14
CA ARG A 157 15.13 4.72 8.49
C ARG A 157 14.05 5.68 8.98
N ARG A 158 12.82 5.20 9.11
CA ARG A 158 11.61 5.97 9.43
C ARG A 158 11.68 6.70 10.78
N SER A 159 12.34 6.06 11.76
CA SER A 159 12.44 6.57 13.13
C SER A 159 13.82 7.09 13.42
N GLY A 160 13.88 8.15 14.22
CA GLY A 160 15.16 8.62 14.67
C GLY A 160 15.16 10.10 15.07
N TRP A 161 16.32 10.52 15.54
CA TRP A 161 16.65 11.90 15.83
C TRP A 161 17.73 12.41 14.88
N ASN A 162 17.81 13.74 14.71
CA ASN A 162 18.83 14.44 13.93
C ASN A 162 18.97 13.93 12.48
N ASN A 163 18.04 14.31 11.64
CA ASN A 163 18.05 13.94 10.23
C ASN A 163 18.53 15.09 9.30
N ALA A 164 18.72 14.79 8.02
CA ALA A 164 19.16 15.77 7.01
C ALA A 164 18.14 16.88 6.72
N GLU A 165 16.91 16.74 7.16
CA GLU A 165 15.86 17.76 7.10
C GLU A 165 15.94 18.75 8.28
N GLY A 166 16.75 18.45 9.30
CA GLY A 166 16.88 19.23 10.52
C GLY A 166 15.77 19.00 11.54
N VAL A 167 14.91 18.01 11.34
CA VAL A 167 13.83 17.65 12.29
C VAL A 167 14.40 16.83 13.44
N GLU A 168 14.03 17.21 14.66
CA GLU A 168 14.58 16.61 15.87
C GLU A 168 14.09 15.18 16.10
N PHE A 169 12.78 14.92 16.01
CA PHE A 169 12.21 13.59 16.23
C PHE A 169 11.24 13.17 15.12
N SER A 170 11.54 12.04 14.50
CA SER A 170 10.60 11.26 13.70
C SER A 170 10.30 9.97 14.44
N MET A 171 9.06 9.77 14.91
CA MET A 171 8.70 8.70 15.83
C MET A 171 7.66 7.78 15.21
N SER A 172 8.16 6.82 14.47
CA SER A 172 7.40 5.70 13.94
C SER A 172 7.92 4.39 14.53
N GLN A 173 7.10 3.34 14.61
CA GLN A 173 7.49 2.05 15.21
C GLN A 173 8.11 2.18 16.61
N TRP A 174 7.67 3.15 17.38
CA TRP A 174 8.31 3.63 18.61
C TRP A 174 7.84 2.88 19.88
N TYR A 175 6.74 2.16 19.84
CA TYR A 175 6.18 1.43 20.98
C TYR A 175 6.19 -0.09 20.77
N PRO A 176 6.24 -0.91 21.83
CA PRO A 176 6.03 -2.33 21.71
C PRO A 176 4.64 -2.64 21.16
N LYS A 177 4.57 -3.04 19.88
CA LYS A 177 3.35 -3.25 19.11
C LYS A 177 2.98 -4.72 19.08
N LEU A 178 1.75 -5.08 19.49
CA LEU A 178 1.27 -6.45 19.38
C LEU A 178 1.21 -6.88 17.91
N SER A 179 1.72 -8.08 17.64
CA SER A 179 1.68 -8.68 16.30
C SER A 179 0.23 -9.04 15.90
N GLU A 180 -0.07 -9.00 14.60
CA GLU A 180 -1.36 -9.47 14.07
C GLU A 180 -1.47 -10.99 14.15
N TYR A 181 -2.68 -11.48 14.43
CA TYR A 181 -3.09 -12.87 14.29
C TYR A 181 -4.31 -12.95 13.39
N ASP A 182 -4.15 -13.52 12.22
CA ASP A 182 -5.22 -13.67 11.23
C ASP A 182 -5.46 -15.16 10.88
N PHE A 183 -6.14 -15.41 9.77
CA PHE A 183 -6.44 -16.77 9.29
C PHE A 183 -5.20 -17.59 8.90
N GLN A 184 -4.04 -16.96 8.75
CA GLN A 184 -2.74 -17.60 8.50
C GLN A 184 -1.96 -17.86 9.79
N GLY A 185 -2.42 -17.35 10.94
CA GLY A 185 -1.77 -17.41 12.23
C GLY A 185 -1.12 -16.09 12.62
N TRP A 186 -0.12 -16.16 13.52
CA TRP A 186 0.66 -15.00 13.94
C TRP A 186 1.62 -14.51 12.84
N HIS A 187 1.83 -13.19 12.78
CA HIS A 187 2.77 -12.53 11.88
C HIS A 187 3.94 -11.86 12.64
N PRO A 188 4.77 -12.63 13.40
CA PRO A 188 5.89 -12.08 14.16
C PRO A 188 7.13 -11.94 13.28
N ASN A 189 6.99 -11.24 12.15
CA ASN A 189 8.10 -11.05 11.21
C ASN A 189 9.13 -10.10 11.82
N PRO A 190 10.43 -10.46 11.90
CA PRO A 190 11.48 -9.55 12.33
C PRO A 190 11.51 -8.29 11.45
N TYR A 191 11.82 -7.15 12.05
CA TYR A 191 12.00 -5.90 11.27
C TYR A 191 13.35 -5.91 10.58
N ILE A 192 13.34 -6.19 9.28
CA ILE A 192 14.55 -6.30 8.44
C ILE A 192 14.68 -5.11 7.50
N GLY A 193 13.65 -4.78 6.76
CA GLY A 193 13.73 -3.67 5.83
C GLY A 193 12.40 -3.29 5.21
N ARG A 194 11.32 -3.98 5.56
CA ARG A 194 9.98 -3.75 5.00
C ARG A 194 8.97 -3.45 6.08
N GLU A 195 7.82 -3.02 5.66
CA GLU A 195 6.75 -2.52 6.50
C GLU A 195 5.93 -3.68 7.11
N PHE A 196 4.84 -3.40 7.80
CA PHE A 196 4.28 -4.34 8.76
C PHE A 196 2.75 -4.42 8.66
N HIS A 197 2.26 -5.51 9.22
CA HIS A 197 0.84 -5.79 9.36
C HIS A 197 0.40 -5.53 10.80
N GLY A 198 -0.73 -4.82 11.02
CA GLY A 198 -1.16 -4.38 12.34
C GLY A 198 -2.63 -4.60 12.62
N VAL A 199 -2.95 -4.82 13.90
CA VAL A 199 -4.32 -5.00 14.40
C VAL A 199 -5.05 -3.67 14.44
N PHE A 200 -6.27 -3.62 13.92
CA PHE A 200 -7.14 -2.46 14.09
C PHE A 200 -7.54 -2.28 15.56
N GLY A 201 -7.45 -1.04 16.04
CA GLY A 201 -7.81 -0.72 17.43
C GLY A 201 -7.88 0.75 17.73
N ASP A 202 -8.17 1.04 19.00
CA ASP A 202 -8.29 2.39 19.51
C ASP A 202 -7.05 2.76 20.33
N PHE A 203 -6.59 3.99 20.15
CA PHE A 203 -5.38 4.51 20.79
C PHE A 203 -5.70 5.75 21.63
N ASP A 204 -5.35 5.71 22.92
CA ASP A 204 -5.36 6.83 23.86
C ASP A 204 -3.91 7.07 24.30
N VAL A 205 -3.25 8.08 23.73
CA VAL A 205 -1.81 8.29 23.86
C VAL A 205 -1.50 9.65 24.47
N LYS A 206 -0.73 9.63 25.57
CA LYS A 206 -0.22 10.83 26.23
C LYS A 206 1.30 10.87 26.11
N ILE A 207 1.83 11.95 25.53
CA ILE A 207 3.25 12.18 25.33
C ILE A 207 3.65 13.43 26.10
N SER A 208 4.49 13.25 27.12
CA SER A 208 5.08 14.33 27.91
C SER A 208 6.48 14.61 27.40
N ILE A 209 6.71 15.82 26.91
CA ILE A 209 7.98 16.28 26.33
C ILE A 209 8.21 17.73 26.73
N ASP A 210 9.43 18.26 26.56
CA ASP A 210 9.75 19.65 26.83
C ASP A 210 8.78 20.57 26.06
N LYS A 211 8.32 21.62 26.76
CA LYS A 211 7.21 22.44 26.29
C LYS A 211 7.48 23.29 25.05
N ASP A 212 8.73 23.37 24.62
CA ASP A 212 9.12 24.12 23.42
C ASP A 212 8.91 23.28 22.15
N TYR A 213 8.69 21.95 22.27
CA TYR A 213 8.41 21.08 21.14
C TYR A 213 6.95 21.19 20.65
N VAL A 214 6.80 21.22 19.35
CA VAL A 214 5.50 21.14 18.65
C VAL A 214 5.34 19.76 18.07
N LEU A 215 4.27 19.06 18.42
CA LEU A 215 3.99 17.70 17.98
C LEU A 215 2.86 17.63 16.96
N GLY A 216 2.97 16.65 16.05
CA GLY A 216 1.88 16.20 15.18
C GLY A 216 1.97 14.70 14.98
N GLY A 217 0.89 14.08 14.51
CA GLY A 217 0.86 12.64 14.24
C GLY A 217 -0.55 12.07 14.11
N THR A 218 -0.66 10.78 14.41
CA THR A 218 -1.94 10.05 14.41
C THR A 218 -2.87 10.57 15.51
N GLY A 219 -4.15 10.66 15.18
CA GLY A 219 -5.21 10.93 16.15
C GLY A 219 -5.53 12.42 16.36
N VAL A 220 -6.63 12.65 17.03
CA VAL A 220 -7.16 13.98 17.34
C VAL A 220 -6.63 14.43 18.70
N LEU A 221 -6.02 15.63 18.75
CA LEU A 221 -5.55 16.22 20.00
C LEU A 221 -6.73 16.56 20.93
N GLN A 222 -6.69 16.06 22.16
CA GLN A 222 -7.78 16.15 23.13
C GLN A 222 -7.70 17.39 24.04
N ASN A 223 -6.52 17.98 24.15
CA ASN A 223 -6.27 19.13 25.03
C ASN A 223 -5.70 20.37 24.29
N PRO A 224 -6.30 20.77 23.13
CA PRO A 224 -5.74 21.81 22.26
C PRO A 224 -5.59 23.16 22.96
N ASN A 225 -6.49 23.52 23.90
CA ASN A 225 -6.46 24.78 24.60
C ASN A 225 -5.42 24.83 25.76
N GLU A 226 -4.83 23.68 26.12
CA GLU A 226 -3.67 23.60 27.00
C GLU A 226 -2.37 23.68 26.21
N ILE A 227 -2.37 23.17 24.98
CA ILE A 227 -1.20 23.11 24.11
C ILE A 227 -0.95 24.45 23.41
N GLY A 228 -1.94 24.97 22.69
CA GLY A 228 -1.74 26.11 21.79
C GLY A 228 -1.06 25.69 20.49
N TYR A 229 -0.10 26.45 20.01
CA TYR A 229 0.67 26.22 18.79
C TYR A 229 -0.19 26.09 17.51
N GLY A 230 -1.38 26.75 17.49
CA GLY A 230 -2.32 26.71 16.37
C GLY A 230 -3.30 25.50 16.42
N TYR A 231 -3.28 24.72 17.49
CA TYR A 231 -4.28 23.67 17.73
C TYR A 231 -5.51 24.19 18.49
N GLU A 232 -5.35 25.28 19.25
CA GLU A 232 -6.40 25.85 20.10
C GLU A 232 -7.67 26.18 19.31
N ASP A 233 -8.82 26.05 19.98
CA ASP A 233 -10.12 26.45 19.43
C ASP A 233 -10.12 27.96 19.12
N GLU A 234 -10.85 28.34 18.07
CA GLU A 234 -10.92 29.75 17.65
C GLU A 234 -11.42 30.64 18.78
N GLY A 235 -10.56 31.61 19.19
CA GLY A 235 -10.85 32.56 20.25
C GLY A 235 -10.69 32.01 21.67
N ALA A 236 -10.20 30.78 21.83
CA ALA A 236 -9.89 30.25 23.15
C ALA A 236 -8.62 30.88 23.74
N GLU A 237 -8.58 31.01 25.08
CA GLU A 237 -7.37 31.38 25.80
C GLU A 237 -6.53 30.13 26.05
N VAL A 238 -5.26 30.15 25.64
CA VAL A 238 -4.33 29.04 25.85
C VAL A 238 -3.83 29.05 27.30
N ASN A 239 -4.12 27.98 28.03
CA ASN A 239 -3.76 27.82 29.44
C ASN A 239 -2.71 26.70 29.61
N ARG A 240 -1.45 26.99 29.28
CA ARG A 240 -0.36 26.02 29.36
C ARG A 240 -0.07 25.60 30.81
N PRO A 241 0.17 24.28 31.05
CA PRO A 241 0.55 23.77 32.36
C PRO A 241 1.83 24.46 32.89
N ARG A 242 1.96 24.49 34.21
CA ARG A 242 3.22 24.93 34.84
C ARG A 242 4.25 23.81 34.79
N GLY A 243 5.52 24.16 34.63
CA GLY A 243 6.63 23.20 34.55
C GLY A 243 7.40 23.32 33.26
N ASP A 244 8.36 22.44 33.07
CA ASP A 244 9.26 22.43 31.90
C ASP A 244 8.75 21.53 30.79
N LYS A 245 7.93 20.53 31.12
CA LYS A 245 7.27 19.63 30.16
C LYS A 245 5.79 19.97 29.96
N MET A 246 5.26 19.55 28.83
CA MET A 246 3.85 19.60 28.44
C MET A 246 3.40 18.23 27.97
N THR A 247 2.17 17.85 28.31
CA THR A 247 1.61 16.56 27.91
C THR A 247 0.63 16.74 26.75
N TRP A 248 0.95 16.16 25.62
CA TRP A 248 0.10 16.07 24.44
C TRP A 248 -0.78 14.82 24.55
N HIS A 249 -2.09 14.96 24.43
CA HIS A 249 -3.05 13.87 24.58
C HIS A 249 -3.79 13.65 23.27
N PHE A 250 -3.49 12.57 22.56
CA PHE A 250 -4.11 12.20 21.30
C PHE A 250 -5.03 10.98 21.45
N LYS A 251 -6.11 10.95 20.65
CA LYS A 251 -6.95 9.77 20.48
C LYS A 251 -7.15 9.47 19.00
N ALA A 252 -7.02 8.19 18.66
CA ALA A 252 -7.31 7.67 17.33
C ALA A 252 -8.19 6.42 17.47
N GLU A 253 -9.25 6.36 16.69
CA GLU A 253 -10.20 5.25 16.71
C GLU A 253 -10.03 4.40 15.45
N ASN A 254 -10.01 3.09 15.64
CA ASN A 254 -9.99 2.10 14.57
C ASN A 254 -8.84 2.29 13.57
N VAL A 255 -7.62 2.39 14.07
CA VAL A 255 -6.36 2.52 13.31
C VAL A 255 -5.45 1.33 13.57
N ILE A 256 -4.50 1.05 12.65
CA ILE A 256 -3.58 -0.09 12.75
C ILE A 256 -2.23 0.27 13.38
N ASP A 257 -1.95 1.55 13.57
CA ASP A 257 -0.69 2.05 14.12
C ASP A 257 -0.84 3.47 14.66
N PHE A 258 0.21 3.99 15.31
CA PHE A 258 0.28 5.34 15.83
C PHE A 258 1.69 5.93 15.61
N PHE A 259 1.82 6.99 14.82
CA PHE A 259 3.06 7.73 14.66
C PHE A 259 2.96 9.14 15.23
N TRP A 260 4.10 9.74 15.50
CA TRP A 260 4.21 11.16 15.81
C TRP A 260 5.59 11.71 15.44
N GLY A 261 5.71 13.01 15.37
CA GLY A 261 6.99 13.67 15.25
C GLY A 261 6.97 14.98 16.01
N ALA A 262 8.13 15.49 16.36
CA ALA A 262 8.28 16.66 17.19
C ALA A 262 9.52 17.48 16.82
N ASP A 263 9.34 18.80 16.81
CA ASP A 263 10.42 19.74 16.58
C ASP A 263 10.07 21.10 17.21
N PRO A 264 11.01 21.80 17.87
CA PRO A 264 10.74 23.13 18.44
C PRO A 264 10.50 24.21 17.36
N ASP A 265 11.01 24.00 16.13
CA ASP A 265 10.91 24.95 15.03
C ASP A 265 9.74 24.66 14.07
N PHE A 266 8.89 23.69 14.40
CA PHE A 266 7.71 23.41 13.58
C PHE A 266 6.72 24.55 13.57
N LYS A 267 6.39 25.01 12.38
CA LYS A 267 5.19 25.80 12.11
C LYS A 267 4.02 24.85 11.88
N HIS A 268 2.94 25.09 12.59
CA HIS A 268 1.69 24.38 12.39
C HIS A 268 0.70 25.25 11.60
N VAL A 269 0.17 24.69 10.51
CA VAL A 269 -0.86 25.29 9.65
C VAL A 269 -2.00 24.29 9.50
N THR A 270 -3.23 24.77 9.45
CA THR A 270 -4.42 23.94 9.26
C THR A 270 -5.23 24.37 8.06
N ALA A 271 -5.91 23.41 7.44
CA ALA A 271 -6.87 23.63 6.38
C ALA A 271 -8.05 22.64 6.51
N GLN A 272 -9.12 22.87 5.76
CA GLN A 272 -10.29 22.00 5.79
C GLN A 272 -10.59 21.49 4.38
N VAL A 273 -10.64 20.17 4.21
CA VAL A 273 -11.18 19.57 2.99
C VAL A 273 -12.71 19.74 3.01
N PRO A 274 -13.33 20.25 1.95
CA PRO A 274 -14.79 20.37 1.89
C PRO A 274 -15.49 19.02 2.13
N ASN A 275 -16.31 18.94 3.17
CA ASN A 275 -16.96 17.71 3.65
C ASN A 275 -16.00 16.54 3.99
N GLY A 276 -14.75 16.82 4.22
CA GLY A 276 -13.69 15.85 4.51
C GLY A 276 -12.92 16.16 5.79
N PRO A 277 -11.71 15.64 5.93
CA PRO A 277 -10.90 15.80 7.14
C PRO A 277 -10.37 17.21 7.34
N LYS A 278 -10.09 17.55 8.59
CA LYS A 278 -9.21 18.67 8.93
C LYS A 278 -7.77 18.28 8.63
N LEU A 279 -7.07 19.12 7.86
CA LEU A 279 -5.67 18.93 7.51
C LEU A 279 -4.78 19.67 8.50
N HIS A 280 -3.68 19.02 8.88
CA HIS A 280 -2.61 19.60 9.66
C HIS A 280 -1.31 19.53 8.84
N PHE A 281 -0.53 20.62 8.85
CA PHE A 281 0.77 20.70 8.20
C PHE A 281 1.77 21.18 9.26
N LEU A 282 2.76 20.33 9.55
CA LEU A 282 3.84 20.66 10.49
C LEU A 282 5.17 20.57 9.72
N TYR A 283 5.84 21.69 9.60
CA TYR A 283 7.10 21.80 8.88
C TYR A 283 7.98 22.90 9.47
N GLN A 284 9.28 22.78 9.29
CA GLN A 284 10.23 23.77 9.79
C GLN A 284 10.11 25.10 9.04
N GLN A 285 10.10 26.20 9.79
CA GLN A 285 10.09 27.55 9.25
C GLN A 285 11.05 28.46 10.03
N PRO A 286 12.18 28.89 9.41
CA PRO A 286 12.61 28.54 8.05
C PRO A 286 13.03 27.07 7.91
N ALA A 287 12.97 26.53 6.68
CA ALA A 287 13.56 25.22 6.40
C ALA A 287 15.08 25.28 6.60
N VAL A 288 15.65 24.18 7.12
CA VAL A 288 17.10 24.06 7.44
C VAL A 288 17.72 22.78 6.85
N VAL A 289 17.31 22.40 5.65
CA VAL A 289 17.76 21.18 4.97
C VAL A 289 19.28 21.20 4.77
N GLU A 290 19.95 20.12 5.19
CA GLU A 290 21.39 19.99 5.12
C GLU A 290 21.91 20.16 3.67
N GLY A 291 22.95 21.00 3.51
CA GLY A 291 23.57 21.28 2.22
C GLY A 291 22.79 22.23 1.30
N ALA A 292 21.60 22.68 1.69
CA ALA A 292 20.82 23.67 0.95
C ALA A 292 21.30 25.11 1.24
N SER A 293 21.22 25.99 0.25
CA SER A 293 21.42 27.42 0.42
C SER A 293 20.20 28.09 1.07
N ASP A 294 20.38 29.32 1.61
CA ASP A 294 19.29 30.11 2.18
C ASP A 294 18.16 30.35 1.17
N GLU A 295 18.48 30.54 -0.12
CA GLU A 295 17.48 30.71 -1.18
C GLU A 295 16.70 29.41 -1.43
N GLN A 296 17.38 28.25 -1.42
CA GLN A 296 16.73 26.94 -1.53
C GLN A 296 15.83 26.66 -0.34
N ASN A 297 16.30 26.91 0.89
CA ASN A 297 15.49 26.74 2.10
C ASN A 297 14.25 27.66 2.09
N ALA A 298 14.38 28.91 1.66
CA ALA A 298 13.24 29.80 1.48
C ALA A 298 12.26 29.28 0.39
N GLN A 299 12.76 28.62 -0.67
CA GLN A 299 11.89 28.00 -1.67
C GLN A 299 11.17 26.77 -1.10
N TYR A 300 11.84 25.92 -0.33
CA TYR A 300 11.24 24.76 0.33
C TYR A 300 10.10 25.19 1.27
N THR A 301 10.31 26.23 2.07
CA THR A 301 9.24 26.80 2.91
C THR A 301 8.03 27.23 2.08
N ARG A 302 8.23 27.93 0.95
CA ARG A 302 7.12 28.31 0.05
C ARG A 302 6.42 27.12 -0.59
N ASN A 303 7.15 26.04 -0.86
CA ASN A 303 6.55 24.82 -1.42
C ASN A 303 5.60 24.17 -0.40
N TRP A 304 5.94 24.15 0.88
CA TRP A 304 5.04 23.70 1.96
C TRP A 304 3.77 24.56 2.07
N GLU A 305 3.91 25.88 1.92
CA GLU A 305 2.75 26.78 1.92
C GLU A 305 1.79 26.50 0.75
N GLN A 306 2.33 26.15 -0.43
CA GLN A 306 1.54 25.78 -1.59
C GLN A 306 0.96 24.36 -1.51
N LEU A 307 1.60 23.45 -0.77
CA LEU A 307 1.17 22.07 -0.62
C LEU A 307 -0.28 21.95 -0.12
N VAL A 308 -0.74 22.93 0.67
CA VAL A 308 -2.09 22.96 1.28
C VAL A 308 -3.18 22.80 0.21
N ASP A 309 -3.13 23.62 -0.85
CA ASP A 309 -4.15 23.60 -1.91
C ASP A 309 -4.12 22.29 -2.71
N TYR A 310 -2.92 21.77 -2.98
CA TYR A 310 -2.76 20.48 -3.66
C TYR A 310 -3.27 19.31 -2.81
N THR A 311 -3.06 19.35 -1.49
CA THR A 311 -3.57 18.31 -0.59
C THR A 311 -5.10 18.31 -0.55
N ILE A 312 -5.74 19.48 -0.49
CA ILE A 312 -7.21 19.59 -0.58
C ILE A 312 -7.70 18.96 -1.88
N GLY A 313 -7.14 19.35 -3.04
CA GLY A 313 -7.53 18.81 -4.33
C GLY A 313 -7.30 17.29 -4.45
N ALA A 314 -6.22 16.78 -3.85
CA ALA A 314 -5.95 15.33 -3.82
C ALA A 314 -7.02 14.56 -3.03
N PHE A 315 -7.43 15.06 -1.85
CA PHE A 315 -8.51 14.45 -1.07
C PHE A 315 -9.87 14.51 -1.79
N GLU A 316 -10.19 15.61 -2.47
CA GLU A 316 -11.42 15.71 -3.25
C GLU A 316 -11.44 14.67 -4.39
N TYR A 317 -10.34 14.54 -5.13
CA TYR A 317 -10.21 13.54 -6.19
C TYR A 317 -10.28 12.10 -5.64
N ALA A 318 -9.56 11.80 -4.55
CA ALA A 318 -9.53 10.48 -3.95
C ALA A 318 -10.92 10.05 -3.43
N ASN A 319 -11.63 10.96 -2.76
CA ASN A 319 -12.99 10.69 -2.27
C ASN A 319 -13.98 10.35 -3.40
N GLU A 320 -13.83 10.98 -4.56
CA GLU A 320 -14.69 10.73 -5.72
C GLU A 320 -14.37 9.41 -6.42
N HIS A 321 -13.08 9.04 -6.53
CA HIS A 321 -12.64 7.96 -7.40
C HIS A 321 -12.30 6.65 -6.66
N PHE A 322 -11.91 6.73 -5.37
CA PHE A 322 -11.44 5.59 -4.59
C PHE A 322 -12.22 5.35 -3.29
N GLY A 323 -13.16 6.25 -2.94
CA GLY A 323 -14.02 6.15 -1.76
C GLY A 323 -13.70 7.18 -0.69
N GLU A 324 -14.65 7.44 0.20
CA GLU A 324 -14.52 8.49 1.22
C GLU A 324 -13.45 8.16 2.27
N TYR A 325 -12.59 9.13 2.56
CA TYR A 325 -11.65 9.07 3.69
C TYR A 325 -12.42 9.03 5.01
N PRO A 326 -12.18 8.03 5.87
CA PRO A 326 -13.08 7.80 7.01
C PRO A 326 -12.71 8.55 8.29
N TYR A 327 -11.51 9.13 8.38
CA TYR A 327 -11.03 9.76 9.61
C TYR A 327 -11.27 11.27 9.63
N PRO A 328 -11.39 11.88 10.84
CA PRO A 328 -11.74 13.30 10.98
C PRO A 328 -10.58 14.26 10.66
N GLN A 329 -9.36 13.77 10.59
CA GLN A 329 -8.17 14.57 10.28
C GLN A 329 -7.12 13.81 9.50
N TYR A 330 -6.15 14.57 8.94
CA TYR A 330 -4.93 14.05 8.31
C TYR A 330 -3.77 14.99 8.57
N THR A 331 -2.59 14.46 8.94
CA THR A 331 -1.41 15.21 9.28
C THR A 331 -0.30 15.02 8.24
N ASN A 332 0.11 16.10 7.58
CA ASN A 332 1.33 16.15 6.79
C ASN A 332 2.46 16.66 7.69
N LEU A 333 3.41 15.80 8.02
CA LEU A 333 4.49 16.10 8.94
C LEU A 333 5.85 15.98 8.24
N GLN A 334 6.66 17.03 8.32
CA GLN A 334 8.03 16.97 7.83
C GLN A 334 8.84 16.00 8.70
N GLY A 335 9.55 15.08 8.03
CA GLY A 335 10.41 14.08 8.67
C GLY A 335 11.52 13.62 7.76
N GLY A 336 12.35 12.72 8.22
CA GLY A 336 13.44 12.14 7.44
C GLY A 336 13.01 10.93 6.60
N ASP A 337 13.94 10.42 5.81
CA ASP A 337 13.87 9.16 5.05
C ASP A 337 12.86 9.10 3.88
N GLY A 338 12.60 10.23 3.20
CA GLY A 338 11.80 10.24 1.96
C GLY A 338 10.32 10.50 2.18
N GLY A 339 9.51 9.47 2.12
CA GLY A 339 8.10 9.45 2.47
C GLY A 339 7.78 8.19 3.25
N MET A 340 6.72 8.24 4.08
CA MET A 340 6.20 7.10 4.81
C MET A 340 4.79 7.38 5.30
N GLU A 341 3.94 6.43 5.04
CA GLU A 341 2.54 6.44 5.45
C GLU A 341 2.34 5.99 6.88
N TYR A 342 1.32 6.58 7.51
CA TYR A 342 0.77 6.15 8.80
C TYR A 342 -0.74 6.42 8.85
N PRO A 343 -1.47 5.75 9.75
CA PRO A 343 -2.88 6.09 9.94
C PRO A 343 -3.05 7.56 10.31
N MET A 344 -3.94 8.24 9.59
CA MET A 344 -4.28 9.64 9.78
C MET A 344 -3.14 10.63 9.52
N GLY A 345 -2.09 10.23 8.79
CA GLY A 345 -1.02 11.16 8.44
C GLY A 345 0.16 10.52 7.72
N THR A 346 1.17 11.35 7.45
CA THR A 346 2.40 10.94 6.75
C THR A 346 3.61 11.69 7.26
N LEU A 347 4.77 11.03 7.18
CA LEU A 347 6.10 11.66 7.30
C LEU A 347 6.68 11.87 5.90
N ILE A 348 7.02 13.10 5.53
CA ILE A 348 7.62 13.42 4.22
C ILE A 348 8.80 14.37 4.36
N THR A 349 9.84 14.16 3.53
CA THR A 349 10.96 15.09 3.43
C THR A 349 10.54 16.39 2.75
N GLY A 350 10.97 17.53 3.26
CA GLY A 350 10.56 18.86 2.82
C GLY A 350 11.50 19.51 1.82
N GLY A 351 12.75 19.04 1.70
CA GLY A 351 13.77 19.56 0.81
C GLY A 351 13.53 19.25 -0.67
N ARG A 352 12.33 19.54 -1.20
CA ARG A 352 11.86 19.10 -2.54
C ARG A 352 11.38 20.27 -3.39
N SER A 353 11.47 20.12 -4.72
CA SER A 353 10.69 20.96 -5.64
C SER A 353 9.19 20.76 -5.41
N LEU A 354 8.36 21.75 -5.77
CA LEU A 354 6.90 21.66 -5.56
C LEU A 354 6.29 20.39 -6.16
N GLY A 355 6.59 20.09 -7.42
CA GLY A 355 6.06 18.87 -8.06
C GLY A 355 6.49 17.58 -7.36
N SER A 356 7.75 17.52 -6.86
CA SER A 356 8.24 16.38 -6.08
C SER A 356 7.60 16.29 -4.69
N LEU A 357 7.36 17.43 -4.03
CA LEU A 357 6.70 17.49 -2.73
C LEU A 357 5.23 17.06 -2.83
N VAL A 358 4.51 17.58 -3.83
CA VAL A 358 3.13 17.16 -4.11
C VAL A 358 3.08 15.67 -4.47
N GLY A 359 4.02 15.20 -5.31
CA GLY A 359 4.06 13.79 -5.72
C GLY A 359 4.26 12.83 -4.56
N VAL A 360 5.19 13.11 -3.63
CA VAL A 360 5.38 12.27 -2.44
C VAL A 360 4.18 12.38 -1.50
N MET A 361 3.64 13.59 -1.27
CA MET A 361 2.44 13.76 -0.45
C MET A 361 1.25 12.96 -0.98
N VAL A 362 0.99 13.00 -2.29
CA VAL A 362 -0.10 12.26 -2.93
C VAL A 362 0.11 10.75 -2.79
N HIS A 363 1.34 10.27 -2.98
CA HIS A 363 1.67 8.85 -2.80
C HIS A 363 1.38 8.40 -1.37
N GLU A 364 1.97 9.07 -0.37
CA GLU A 364 1.79 8.71 1.03
C GLU A 364 0.33 8.90 1.51
N MET A 365 -0.39 9.88 0.94
CA MET A 365 -1.82 10.05 1.22
C MET A 365 -2.64 8.84 0.75
N TYR A 366 -2.33 8.25 -0.42
CA TYR A 366 -3.08 7.11 -0.94
C TYR A 366 -2.88 5.83 -0.14
N HIS A 367 -1.79 5.68 0.57
CA HIS A 367 -1.64 4.62 1.56
C HIS A 367 -2.69 4.70 2.69
N SER A 368 -3.33 5.86 2.89
CA SER A 368 -4.51 5.94 3.77
C SER A 368 -5.68 5.11 3.26
N TRP A 369 -5.78 4.86 1.95
CA TRP A 369 -6.76 3.94 1.35
C TRP A 369 -6.21 2.53 1.25
N PHE A 370 -5.02 2.36 0.67
CA PHE A 370 -4.49 1.07 0.21
C PHE A 370 -3.49 0.40 1.16
N GLN A 371 -3.48 0.80 2.43
CA GLN A 371 -2.79 0.11 3.51
C GLN A 371 -3.42 0.42 4.88
N ASN A 372 -3.74 1.69 5.18
CA ASN A 372 -4.23 2.03 6.52
C ASN A 372 -5.73 1.76 6.70
N VAL A 373 -6.54 1.81 5.65
CA VAL A 373 -7.99 1.56 5.67
C VAL A 373 -8.33 0.21 5.06
N LEU A 374 -7.71 -0.14 3.93
CA LEU A 374 -7.73 -1.46 3.33
C LEU A 374 -6.45 -2.18 3.73
N ALA A 375 -6.37 -2.63 4.99
CA ALA A 375 -5.14 -3.02 5.65
C ALA A 375 -4.66 -4.41 5.21
N THR A 376 -4.13 -4.50 4.00
CA THR A 376 -3.49 -5.70 3.46
C THR A 376 -2.23 -6.06 4.27
N ASN A 377 -1.82 -7.31 4.24
CA ASN A 377 -0.55 -7.72 4.83
C ASN A 377 0.60 -7.31 3.92
N GLU A 378 1.29 -6.22 4.23
CA GLU A 378 2.37 -5.66 3.41
C GLU A 378 3.56 -6.61 3.22
N SER A 379 3.82 -7.50 4.17
CA SER A 379 4.90 -8.49 4.01
C SER A 379 4.64 -9.51 2.91
N LEU A 380 3.35 -9.75 2.57
CA LEU A 380 2.91 -10.77 1.62
C LEU A 380 2.27 -10.19 0.36
N LEU A 381 1.76 -8.96 0.45
CA LEU A 381 0.95 -8.30 -0.57
C LEU A 381 1.41 -6.84 -0.80
N GLU A 382 2.69 -6.58 -0.70
CA GLU A 382 3.30 -5.25 -0.88
C GLU A 382 2.91 -4.57 -2.20
N TRP A 383 2.60 -5.36 -3.23
CA TRP A 383 2.13 -4.86 -4.52
C TRP A 383 0.70 -4.32 -4.48
N MET A 384 -0.12 -4.73 -3.50
CA MET A 384 -1.47 -4.18 -3.28
C MET A 384 -1.40 -2.87 -2.50
N ASP A 385 -0.38 -2.70 -1.70
CA ASP A 385 -0.07 -1.46 -1.02
C ASP A 385 0.55 -0.45 -1.99
N GLU A 386 1.78 -0.68 -2.40
CA GLU A 386 2.59 0.23 -3.21
C GLU A 386 2.10 0.36 -4.66
N GLY A 387 1.61 -0.73 -5.24
CA GLY A 387 1.14 -0.75 -6.62
C GLY A 387 -0.19 0.00 -6.80
N PHE A 388 -1.14 -0.20 -5.89
CA PHE A 388 -2.42 0.51 -5.92
C PHE A 388 -2.22 1.99 -5.63
N THR A 389 -1.39 2.30 -4.67
CA THR A 389 -0.98 3.68 -4.36
C THR A 389 -0.28 4.34 -5.54
N SER A 390 0.64 3.65 -6.22
CA SER A 390 1.31 4.19 -7.41
C SER A 390 0.35 4.47 -8.57
N TYR A 391 -0.63 3.58 -8.82
CA TYR A 391 -1.67 3.78 -9.82
C TYR A 391 -2.53 5.01 -9.49
N ALA A 392 -3.10 5.07 -8.28
CA ALA A 392 -3.96 6.16 -7.85
C ALA A 392 -3.23 7.52 -7.80
N SER A 393 -1.95 7.50 -7.41
CA SER A 393 -1.10 8.69 -7.42
C SER A 393 -0.88 9.23 -8.83
N ALA A 394 -0.66 8.38 -9.82
CA ALA A 394 -0.45 8.79 -11.20
C ALA A 394 -1.71 9.48 -11.76
N GLU A 395 -2.90 8.92 -11.52
CA GLU A 395 -4.18 9.50 -11.90
C GLU A 395 -4.39 10.88 -11.25
N THR A 396 -4.16 10.97 -9.94
CA THR A 396 -4.33 12.22 -9.19
C THR A 396 -3.34 13.29 -9.62
N MET A 397 -2.09 12.96 -9.85
CA MET A 397 -1.07 13.89 -10.36
C MET A 397 -1.41 14.39 -11.77
N ASN A 398 -1.95 13.53 -12.62
CA ASN A 398 -2.47 13.91 -13.94
C ASN A 398 -3.59 14.97 -13.81
N HIS A 399 -4.51 14.76 -12.87
CA HIS A 399 -5.59 15.70 -12.56
C HIS A 399 -5.08 17.03 -11.98
N LEU A 400 -4.31 16.98 -10.88
CA LEU A 400 -3.85 18.18 -10.16
C LEU A 400 -2.99 19.12 -11.02
N PHE A 401 -2.17 18.56 -11.89
CA PHE A 401 -1.30 19.34 -12.78
C PHE A 401 -1.87 19.55 -14.19
N ASN A 402 -3.13 19.17 -14.44
CA ASN A 402 -3.81 19.29 -15.73
C ASN A 402 -2.95 18.75 -16.90
N GLN A 403 -2.32 17.59 -16.69
CA GLN A 403 -1.43 17.00 -17.69
C GLN A 403 -2.18 16.48 -18.90
N ASN A 404 -3.48 16.13 -18.73
CA ASN A 404 -4.37 15.59 -19.77
C ASN A 404 -3.76 14.40 -20.52
N SER A 405 -3.07 13.51 -19.79
CA SER A 405 -2.53 12.27 -20.34
C SER A 405 -3.63 11.22 -20.35
N ASP A 406 -3.81 10.55 -21.48
CA ASP A 406 -4.70 9.38 -21.59
C ASP A 406 -4.04 8.11 -21.00
N PHE A 407 -2.76 8.20 -20.62
CA PHE A 407 -1.97 7.10 -20.05
C PHE A 407 -1.06 7.62 -18.93
N PRO A 408 -1.60 8.03 -17.78
CA PRO A 408 -0.82 8.70 -16.72
C PRO A 408 0.20 7.78 -16.04
N TYR A 409 -0.02 6.48 -16.04
CA TYR A 409 0.85 5.47 -15.43
C TYR A 409 1.94 4.91 -16.37
N ALA A 410 2.25 5.58 -17.48
CA ALA A 410 3.32 5.17 -18.42
C ALA A 410 4.68 4.95 -17.74
N GLY A 411 4.98 5.70 -16.67
CA GLY A 411 6.19 5.51 -15.86
C GLY A 411 6.27 4.13 -15.20
N SER A 412 5.14 3.61 -14.71
CA SER A 412 5.03 2.28 -14.12
C SER A 412 5.27 1.17 -15.16
N TYR A 413 4.74 1.32 -16.37
CA TYR A 413 5.04 0.40 -17.47
C TYR A 413 6.52 0.40 -17.84
N SER A 414 7.15 1.57 -17.95
CA SER A 414 8.60 1.66 -18.17
C SER A 414 9.40 0.97 -17.07
N GLY A 415 8.97 1.11 -15.82
CA GLY A 415 9.56 0.41 -14.67
C GLY A 415 9.42 -1.11 -14.77
N TYR A 416 8.25 -1.59 -15.17
CA TYR A 416 7.98 -3.02 -15.38
C TYR A 416 8.83 -3.58 -16.54
N TYR A 417 8.90 -2.91 -17.68
CA TYR A 417 9.76 -3.35 -18.78
C TYR A 417 11.24 -3.43 -18.37
N SER A 418 11.71 -2.45 -17.62
CA SER A 418 13.07 -2.46 -17.05
C SER A 418 13.31 -3.67 -16.12
N LEU A 419 12.28 -4.09 -15.34
CA LEU A 419 12.35 -5.29 -14.51
C LEU A 419 12.49 -6.55 -15.35
N VAL A 420 11.64 -6.71 -16.37
CA VAL A 420 11.67 -7.87 -17.29
C VAL A 420 13.02 -7.95 -18.01
N GLU A 421 13.50 -6.83 -18.58
CA GLU A 421 14.79 -6.77 -19.29
C GLU A 421 15.98 -7.11 -18.39
N SER A 422 15.90 -6.81 -17.10
CA SER A 422 16.96 -7.09 -16.13
C SER A 422 17.19 -8.59 -15.88
N GLY A 423 16.19 -9.43 -16.15
CA GLY A 423 16.17 -10.86 -15.80
C GLY A 423 16.18 -11.14 -14.29
N ARG A 424 15.82 -10.15 -13.46
CA ARG A 424 15.77 -10.25 -11.98
C ARG A 424 14.33 -10.29 -11.45
N GLU A 425 13.37 -10.45 -12.32
CA GLU A 425 11.96 -10.48 -11.93
C GLU A 425 11.66 -11.70 -11.05
N GLU A 426 10.94 -11.46 -9.97
CA GLU A 426 10.41 -12.48 -9.08
C GLU A 426 8.87 -12.37 -9.04
N PRO A 427 8.12 -13.45 -8.73
CA PRO A 427 6.67 -13.35 -8.55
C PRO A 427 6.28 -12.31 -7.50
N MET A 428 5.20 -11.56 -7.72
CA MET A 428 4.71 -10.59 -6.73
C MET A 428 4.17 -11.24 -5.44
N THR A 429 4.12 -12.57 -5.37
CA THR A 429 3.85 -13.35 -4.15
C THR A 429 5.10 -13.62 -3.32
N THR A 430 6.27 -13.14 -3.73
CA THR A 430 7.50 -13.21 -2.93
C THR A 430 7.34 -12.34 -1.70
N HIS A 431 7.66 -12.87 -0.50
CA HIS A 431 7.63 -12.07 0.72
C HIS A 431 8.53 -10.82 0.58
N ALA A 432 8.07 -9.66 1.02
CA ALA A 432 8.72 -8.37 0.80
C ALA A 432 10.22 -8.33 1.21
N ASP A 433 10.59 -8.98 2.33
CA ASP A 433 11.98 -9.08 2.77
C ASP A 433 12.80 -10.16 2.06
N HIS A 434 12.18 -11.03 1.26
CA HIS A 434 12.85 -12.19 0.64
C HIS A 434 13.29 -11.95 -0.80
N TYR A 435 12.97 -10.81 -1.40
CA TYR A 435 13.50 -10.46 -2.71
C TYR A 435 15.03 -10.47 -2.72
N GLU A 436 15.63 -11.01 -3.78
CA GLU A 436 17.08 -11.09 -3.92
C GLU A 436 17.74 -9.73 -4.04
N THR A 437 16.99 -8.73 -4.56
CA THR A 437 17.49 -7.36 -4.76
C THR A 437 16.44 -6.32 -4.38
N ASN A 438 16.89 -5.14 -3.90
CA ASN A 438 16.01 -3.98 -3.69
C ASN A 438 15.43 -3.46 -5.01
N PHE A 439 16.16 -3.60 -6.12
CA PHE A 439 15.66 -3.27 -7.45
C PHE A 439 14.46 -4.13 -7.84
N ALA A 440 14.56 -5.46 -7.67
CA ALA A 440 13.45 -6.38 -7.98
C ALA A 440 12.22 -6.08 -7.12
N TYR A 441 12.41 -5.91 -5.81
CA TYR A 441 11.35 -5.50 -4.89
C TYR A 441 10.66 -4.21 -5.36
N GLY A 442 11.42 -3.12 -5.52
CA GLY A 442 10.85 -1.81 -5.84
C GLY A 442 10.13 -1.79 -7.20
N ARG A 443 10.62 -2.55 -8.19
CA ARG A 443 9.94 -2.66 -9.50
C ARG A 443 8.72 -3.58 -9.44
N ALA A 444 8.76 -4.64 -8.66
CA ALA A 444 7.62 -5.56 -8.51
C ALA A 444 6.48 -4.90 -7.71
N ALA A 445 6.77 -4.34 -6.53
CA ALA A 445 5.75 -3.74 -5.68
C ALA A 445 5.11 -2.50 -6.34
N TYR A 446 5.91 -1.51 -6.71
CA TYR A 446 5.45 -0.22 -7.24
C TYR A 446 5.03 -0.30 -8.71
N SER A 447 5.97 -0.70 -9.59
CA SER A 447 5.75 -0.58 -11.03
C SER A 447 4.85 -1.69 -11.57
N LYS A 448 5.19 -2.96 -11.31
CA LYS A 448 4.39 -4.11 -11.77
C LYS A 448 3.03 -4.15 -11.07
N GLY A 449 2.94 -3.74 -9.79
CA GLY A 449 1.69 -3.61 -9.07
C GLY A 449 0.74 -2.58 -9.70
N ALA A 450 1.25 -1.40 -10.09
CA ALA A 450 0.44 -0.41 -10.82
C ALA A 450 0.04 -0.90 -12.22
N VAL A 451 0.94 -1.60 -12.93
CA VAL A 451 0.64 -2.22 -14.24
C VAL A 451 -0.46 -3.27 -14.10
N PHE A 452 -0.51 -4.01 -12.99
CA PHE A 452 -1.60 -4.95 -12.72
C PHE A 452 -2.97 -4.26 -12.77
N LEU A 453 -3.11 -3.08 -12.16
CA LEU A 453 -4.37 -2.32 -12.19
C LEU A 453 -4.66 -1.76 -13.59
N GLY A 454 -3.68 -1.15 -14.27
CA GLY A 454 -3.87 -0.63 -15.62
C GLY A 454 -4.27 -1.70 -16.63
N GLN A 455 -3.76 -2.92 -16.49
CA GLN A 455 -4.21 -4.06 -17.30
C GLN A 455 -5.56 -4.63 -16.86
N MET A 456 -5.87 -4.62 -15.57
CA MET A 456 -7.20 -5.01 -15.08
C MET A 456 -8.27 -4.08 -15.70
N GLU A 457 -8.05 -2.78 -15.68
CA GLU A 457 -8.88 -1.78 -16.37
C GLU A 457 -9.00 -2.08 -17.87
N TYR A 458 -7.90 -2.42 -18.55
CA TYR A 458 -7.92 -2.82 -19.95
C TYR A 458 -8.78 -4.08 -20.18
N ILE A 459 -8.74 -5.07 -19.29
CA ILE A 459 -9.46 -6.34 -19.42
C ILE A 459 -10.96 -6.17 -19.24
N ILE A 460 -11.38 -5.44 -18.17
CA ILE A 460 -12.80 -5.37 -17.78
C ILE A 460 -13.50 -4.09 -18.28
N GLY A 461 -12.75 -3.06 -18.65
CA GLY A 461 -13.24 -1.75 -19.05
C GLY A 461 -13.25 -0.74 -17.89
N GLU A 462 -13.12 0.54 -18.24
CA GLU A 462 -12.95 1.67 -17.31
C GLU A 462 -14.11 1.80 -16.31
N GLU A 463 -15.37 1.67 -16.77
CA GLU A 463 -16.56 1.84 -15.93
C GLU A 463 -16.64 0.73 -14.86
N ASP A 464 -16.48 -0.54 -15.27
CA ASP A 464 -16.53 -1.69 -14.36
C ASP A 464 -15.35 -1.66 -13.40
N PHE A 465 -14.16 -1.26 -13.86
CA PHE A 465 -12.98 -1.09 -13.02
C PHE A 465 -13.19 -0.02 -11.94
N ARG A 466 -13.67 1.17 -12.33
CA ARG A 466 -13.95 2.26 -11.38
C ARG A 466 -14.99 1.86 -10.35
N ASN A 467 -16.09 1.23 -10.77
CA ASN A 467 -17.11 0.73 -9.86
C ASN A 467 -16.54 -0.34 -8.92
N GLY A 468 -15.68 -1.22 -9.44
CA GLY A 468 -14.96 -2.23 -8.66
C GLY A 468 -14.08 -1.63 -7.58
N MET A 469 -13.30 -0.58 -7.88
CA MET A 469 -12.46 0.13 -6.90
C MET A 469 -13.31 0.74 -5.77
N LEU A 470 -14.41 1.43 -6.10
CA LEU A 470 -15.33 2.02 -5.13
C LEU A 470 -16.01 0.95 -4.25
N ASN A 471 -16.41 -0.18 -4.85
CA ASN A 471 -17.03 -1.28 -4.12
C ASN A 471 -16.01 -2.06 -3.27
N TYR A 472 -14.75 -2.18 -3.71
CA TYR A 472 -13.67 -2.73 -2.90
C TYR A 472 -13.45 -1.92 -1.62
N HIS A 473 -13.32 -0.60 -1.74
CA HIS A 473 -13.24 0.29 -0.57
C HIS A 473 -14.48 0.14 0.33
N LYS A 474 -15.68 0.17 -0.24
CA LYS A 474 -16.94 0.08 0.52
C LYS A 474 -17.08 -1.22 1.30
N GLU A 475 -16.70 -2.37 0.72
CA GLU A 475 -16.87 -3.68 1.35
C GLU A 475 -15.75 -4.01 2.33
N TRP A 476 -14.53 -3.51 2.08
CA TRP A 476 -13.34 -3.91 2.78
C TRP A 476 -12.68 -2.84 3.65
N LYS A 477 -13.17 -1.60 3.66
CA LYS A 477 -12.64 -0.57 4.56
C LYS A 477 -12.66 -1.03 6.02
N MET A 478 -11.60 -0.74 6.76
CA MET A 478 -11.35 -1.14 8.14
C MET A 478 -11.28 -2.66 8.33
N LYS A 479 -10.74 -3.35 7.34
CA LYS A 479 -10.52 -4.80 7.35
C LYS A 479 -9.18 -5.13 6.70
N HIS A 480 -8.81 -6.43 6.75
CA HIS A 480 -7.61 -7.00 6.15
C HIS A 480 -7.97 -7.82 4.89
N PRO A 481 -8.16 -7.18 3.72
CA PRO A 481 -8.46 -7.91 2.49
C PRO A 481 -7.22 -8.65 1.96
N THR A 482 -7.49 -9.66 1.16
CA THR A 482 -6.49 -10.37 0.37
C THR A 482 -6.64 -10.04 -1.12
N ALA A 483 -5.68 -10.48 -1.94
CA ALA A 483 -5.76 -10.35 -3.39
C ALA A 483 -7.02 -11.02 -3.98
N LEU A 484 -7.45 -12.14 -3.38
CA LEU A 484 -8.66 -12.85 -3.85
C LEU A 484 -9.95 -12.10 -3.51
N ASP A 485 -9.96 -11.32 -2.42
CA ASP A 485 -11.10 -10.47 -2.08
C ASP A 485 -11.25 -9.34 -3.09
N PHE A 486 -10.15 -8.68 -3.47
CA PHE A 486 -10.12 -7.69 -4.54
C PHE A 486 -10.60 -8.30 -5.87
N LEU A 487 -10.01 -9.42 -6.27
CA LEU A 487 -10.37 -10.12 -7.50
C LEU A 487 -11.86 -10.47 -7.56
N SER A 488 -12.41 -10.97 -6.45
CA SER A 488 -13.84 -11.31 -6.33
C SER A 488 -14.77 -10.09 -6.55
N ILE A 489 -14.35 -8.89 -6.14
CA ILE A 489 -15.10 -7.67 -6.41
C ILE A 489 -15.05 -7.33 -7.91
N MET A 490 -13.87 -7.37 -8.53
CA MET A 490 -13.72 -7.10 -9.96
C MET A 490 -14.49 -8.09 -10.84
N GLU A 491 -14.52 -9.38 -10.44
CA GLU A 491 -15.33 -10.41 -11.10
C GLU A 491 -16.83 -10.15 -10.99
N LYS A 492 -17.31 -9.69 -9.83
CA LYS A 492 -18.73 -9.35 -9.63
C LYS A 492 -19.16 -8.14 -10.46
N GLU A 493 -18.33 -7.13 -10.56
CA GLU A 493 -18.63 -5.92 -11.32
C GLU A 493 -18.64 -6.19 -12.83
N SER A 494 -17.62 -6.86 -13.34
CA SER A 494 -17.46 -7.13 -14.77
C SER A 494 -18.27 -8.34 -15.29
N GLY A 495 -18.67 -9.24 -14.40
CA GLY A 495 -19.26 -10.53 -14.78
C GLY A 495 -18.28 -11.49 -15.46
N MET A 496 -16.98 -11.21 -15.40
CA MET A 496 -15.92 -12.00 -16.02
C MET A 496 -15.20 -12.87 -14.99
N ILE A 497 -14.49 -13.91 -15.45
CA ILE A 497 -13.60 -14.73 -14.63
C ILE A 497 -12.18 -14.19 -14.80
N LEU A 498 -11.52 -13.84 -13.69
CA LEU A 498 -10.23 -13.16 -13.68
C LEU A 498 -9.11 -13.96 -12.98
N ASP A 499 -9.41 -15.15 -12.43
CA ASP A 499 -8.42 -16.03 -11.77
C ASP A 499 -7.17 -16.26 -12.62
N TRP A 500 -7.35 -16.46 -13.93
CA TRP A 500 -6.26 -16.67 -14.87
C TRP A 500 -5.29 -15.47 -14.94
N TYR A 501 -5.81 -14.23 -14.83
CA TYR A 501 -5.01 -13.02 -14.87
C TYR A 501 -4.14 -12.93 -13.60
N TYR A 502 -4.73 -13.15 -12.44
CA TYR A 502 -4.02 -13.21 -11.17
C TYR A 502 -2.94 -14.30 -11.18
N GLU A 503 -3.29 -15.53 -11.61
CA GLU A 503 -2.35 -16.64 -11.68
C GLU A 503 -1.13 -16.28 -12.55
N TYR A 504 -1.35 -15.79 -13.77
CA TYR A 504 -0.25 -15.50 -14.69
C TYR A 504 0.58 -14.28 -14.27
N PHE A 505 -0.06 -13.17 -13.94
CA PHE A 505 0.64 -11.90 -13.75
C PHE A 505 1.22 -11.75 -12.34
N VAL A 506 0.53 -12.23 -11.30
CA VAL A 506 0.96 -12.06 -9.90
C VAL A 506 1.82 -13.24 -9.42
N GLN A 507 1.39 -14.48 -9.71
CA GLN A 507 2.05 -15.66 -9.18
C GLN A 507 3.23 -16.15 -10.03
N THR A 508 3.45 -15.56 -11.21
CA THR A 508 4.54 -15.94 -12.11
C THR A 508 5.26 -14.72 -12.69
N THR A 509 6.35 -14.99 -13.40
CA THR A 509 7.10 -13.99 -14.19
C THR A 509 6.86 -14.13 -15.69
N LYS A 510 5.71 -14.67 -16.08
CA LYS A 510 5.36 -14.80 -17.50
C LYS A 510 4.95 -13.47 -18.09
N THR A 511 5.40 -13.22 -19.29
CA THR A 511 5.25 -11.94 -20.00
C THR A 511 4.25 -12.03 -21.15
N ILE A 512 3.87 -10.88 -21.65
CA ILE A 512 2.95 -10.68 -22.77
C ILE A 512 3.76 -10.25 -23.98
N ASP A 513 3.63 -10.96 -25.09
CA ASP A 513 4.14 -10.60 -26.41
C ASP A 513 3.20 -11.15 -27.48
N TYR A 514 2.55 -10.26 -28.23
CA TYR A 514 1.66 -10.57 -29.34
C TYR A 514 2.14 -9.89 -30.60
N GLY A 515 2.22 -10.63 -31.71
CA GLY A 515 2.67 -10.08 -32.98
C GLY A 515 1.74 -10.41 -34.14
N ILE A 516 1.66 -9.48 -35.10
CA ILE A 516 1.00 -9.72 -36.40
C ILE A 516 2.05 -10.36 -37.32
N THR A 517 1.89 -11.67 -37.59
CA THR A 517 2.91 -12.44 -38.32
C THR A 517 2.63 -12.59 -39.81
N SER A 518 1.37 -12.45 -40.24
CA SER A 518 1.06 -12.45 -41.66
C SER A 518 -0.28 -11.78 -41.98
N VAL A 519 -0.32 -11.09 -43.11
CA VAL A 519 -1.53 -10.52 -43.72
C VAL A 519 -1.64 -11.04 -45.14
N ILE A 520 -2.73 -11.75 -45.45
CA ILE A 520 -2.98 -12.33 -46.77
C ILE A 520 -4.37 -11.89 -47.24
N GLY A 521 -4.43 -11.20 -48.37
CA GLY A 521 -5.67 -10.66 -48.89
C GLY A 521 -5.97 -11.04 -50.34
N ASN A 522 -7.25 -10.94 -50.69
CA ASN A 522 -7.75 -10.94 -52.06
C ASN A 522 -8.73 -9.78 -52.24
N ASP A 523 -9.43 -9.68 -53.38
CA ASP A 523 -10.29 -8.58 -53.75
C ASP A 523 -11.45 -8.31 -52.77
N ASN A 524 -11.81 -9.25 -51.89
CA ASN A 524 -13.00 -9.12 -51.03
C ASN A 524 -12.72 -9.45 -49.56
N ARG A 525 -11.55 -10.01 -49.23
CA ARG A 525 -11.30 -10.52 -47.88
C ARG A 525 -9.81 -10.50 -47.55
N THR A 526 -9.49 -10.12 -46.31
CA THR A 526 -8.14 -10.16 -45.77
C THR A 526 -8.10 -11.03 -44.52
N SER A 527 -7.12 -11.94 -44.47
CA SER A 527 -6.84 -12.84 -43.36
C SER A 527 -5.60 -12.31 -42.63
N VAL A 528 -5.70 -12.09 -41.32
CA VAL A 528 -4.63 -11.59 -40.46
C VAL A 528 -4.30 -12.68 -39.43
N LYS A 529 -3.05 -13.13 -39.40
CA LYS A 529 -2.57 -14.06 -38.40
C LYS A 529 -1.89 -13.31 -37.26
N ILE A 530 -2.38 -13.50 -36.04
CA ILE A 530 -1.82 -13.00 -34.80
C ILE A 530 -1.22 -14.18 -34.04
N GLU A 531 -0.02 -14.03 -33.52
CA GLU A 531 0.64 -15.04 -32.67
C GLU A 531 0.82 -14.50 -31.26
N ARG A 532 0.54 -15.35 -30.28
CA ARG A 532 0.97 -15.18 -28.91
C ARG A 532 2.39 -15.75 -28.81
N ILE A 533 3.38 -14.88 -28.72
CA ILE A 533 4.79 -15.23 -28.77
C ILE A 533 5.25 -15.67 -27.39
N ASP A 534 4.83 -14.93 -26.34
CA ASP A 534 5.11 -15.29 -24.96
C ASP A 534 3.94 -16.03 -24.28
N LEU A 535 4.07 -16.34 -23.00
CA LEU A 535 3.23 -17.33 -22.33
C LEU A 535 1.94 -16.79 -21.73
N MET A 536 1.90 -15.50 -21.38
CA MET A 536 0.72 -14.91 -20.74
C MET A 536 -0.36 -14.58 -21.77
N PRO A 537 -1.58 -15.15 -21.64
CA PRO A 537 -2.69 -14.81 -22.52
C PRO A 537 -3.35 -13.50 -22.13
N MET A 538 -3.82 -12.72 -23.13
CA MET A 538 -4.61 -11.50 -22.93
C MET A 538 -5.71 -11.38 -23.99
N PRO A 539 -6.87 -10.75 -23.68
CA PRO A 539 -7.80 -10.32 -24.72
C PRO A 539 -7.16 -9.20 -25.54
N LEU A 540 -7.55 -9.07 -26.80
CA LEU A 540 -6.92 -8.10 -27.69
C LEU A 540 -7.92 -7.13 -28.31
N ASP A 541 -7.60 -5.84 -28.26
CA ASP A 541 -8.14 -4.82 -29.14
C ASP A 541 -7.27 -4.73 -30.41
N VAL A 542 -7.86 -4.93 -31.58
CA VAL A 542 -7.16 -4.82 -32.86
C VAL A 542 -7.84 -3.75 -33.70
N VAL A 543 -7.17 -2.63 -33.90
CA VAL A 543 -7.69 -1.54 -34.74
C VAL A 543 -7.18 -1.67 -36.17
N VAL A 544 -8.10 -1.59 -37.11
CA VAL A 544 -7.83 -1.59 -38.55
C VAL A 544 -8.16 -0.21 -39.10
N GLU A 545 -7.15 0.48 -39.60
CA GLU A 545 -7.30 1.73 -40.34
C GLU A 545 -7.39 1.46 -41.83
N TYR A 546 -8.32 2.13 -42.50
CA TYR A 546 -8.55 1.98 -43.93
C TYR A 546 -8.00 3.17 -44.72
N GLU A 547 -7.76 2.96 -46.03
CA GLU A 547 -7.28 4.00 -46.95
C GLU A 547 -8.24 5.20 -47.10
N ASP A 548 -9.52 5.02 -46.79
CA ASP A 548 -10.51 6.09 -46.78
C ASP A 548 -10.54 6.93 -45.50
N GLY A 549 -9.64 6.63 -44.52
CA GLY A 549 -9.52 7.31 -43.24
C GLY A 549 -10.49 6.80 -42.16
N SER A 550 -11.35 5.83 -42.48
CA SER A 550 -12.18 5.18 -41.47
C SER A 550 -11.41 4.11 -40.66
N SER A 551 -11.91 3.78 -39.47
CA SER A 551 -11.33 2.73 -38.62
C SER A 551 -12.41 1.79 -38.07
N GLU A 552 -12.05 0.55 -37.83
CA GLU A 552 -12.86 -0.46 -37.14
C GLU A 552 -12.06 -1.11 -36.03
N LEU A 553 -12.72 -1.38 -34.89
CA LEU A 553 -12.18 -2.14 -33.77
C LEU A 553 -12.64 -3.58 -33.85
N PHE A 554 -11.70 -4.52 -33.84
CA PHE A 554 -11.94 -5.95 -33.68
C PHE A 554 -11.48 -6.37 -32.29
N TYR A 555 -12.41 -6.87 -31.47
CA TYR A 555 -12.11 -7.34 -30.14
C TYR A 555 -12.06 -8.88 -30.13
N ILE A 556 -10.98 -9.42 -29.58
CA ILE A 556 -10.76 -10.87 -29.44
C ILE A 556 -10.75 -11.22 -27.95
N PRO A 557 -11.89 -11.68 -27.38
CA PRO A 557 -11.92 -12.12 -25.98
C PRO A 557 -11.18 -13.44 -25.80
N LEU A 558 -10.73 -13.72 -24.56
CA LEU A 558 -10.24 -15.05 -24.19
C LEU A 558 -11.40 -15.95 -23.77
N ARG A 559 -11.36 -17.22 -24.18
CA ARG A 559 -12.36 -18.21 -23.77
C ARG A 559 -12.43 -18.39 -22.26
N VAL A 560 -11.29 -18.27 -21.55
CA VAL A 560 -11.19 -18.48 -20.11
C VAL A 560 -11.91 -17.38 -19.32
N MET A 561 -11.97 -16.14 -19.82
CA MET A 561 -12.58 -15.01 -19.11
C MET A 561 -14.12 -15.03 -19.11
N ARG A 562 -14.75 -15.84 -19.99
CA ARG A 562 -16.22 -16.03 -20.04
C ARG A 562 -17.05 -14.77 -20.21
N GLY A 563 -16.48 -13.72 -20.74
CA GLY A 563 -17.12 -12.43 -20.95
C GLY A 563 -16.36 -11.58 -21.95
N GLU A 564 -16.81 -10.35 -22.10
CA GLU A 564 -16.19 -9.32 -22.93
C GLU A 564 -16.42 -7.95 -22.32
N LYS A 565 -15.41 -7.07 -22.41
CA LYS A 565 -15.57 -5.69 -21.92
C LYS A 565 -16.53 -4.88 -22.78
N PRO A 566 -17.13 -3.80 -22.27
CA PRO A 566 -17.88 -2.81 -23.05
C PRO A 566 -17.03 -2.20 -24.17
N ASN A 567 -17.67 -1.60 -25.18
CA ASN A 567 -16.95 -0.80 -26.16
C ASN A 567 -16.64 0.60 -25.57
N GLU A 568 -15.37 0.86 -25.36
CA GLU A 568 -14.86 2.14 -24.78
C GLU A 568 -14.58 3.22 -25.84
N THR A 569 -14.85 2.92 -27.12
CA THR A 569 -14.55 3.82 -28.23
C THR A 569 -15.79 4.12 -29.08
N ASP A 570 -15.76 5.22 -29.84
CA ASP A 570 -16.79 5.54 -30.84
C ASP A 570 -16.64 4.72 -32.12
N MET A 571 -15.60 3.86 -32.22
CA MET A 571 -15.37 3.03 -33.40
C MET A 571 -16.43 1.94 -33.51
N LYS A 572 -16.77 1.60 -34.75
CA LYS A 572 -17.54 0.37 -35.00
C LYS A 572 -16.75 -0.83 -34.50
N ARG A 573 -17.31 -1.53 -33.51
CA ARG A 573 -16.69 -2.71 -32.90
C ARG A 573 -17.29 -4.01 -33.47
N THR A 574 -16.42 -4.95 -33.77
CA THR A 574 -16.76 -6.33 -34.09
C THR A 574 -16.12 -7.27 -33.07
N VAL A 575 -16.93 -7.97 -32.28
CA VAL A 575 -16.45 -9.01 -31.38
C VAL A 575 -16.25 -10.29 -32.16
N LEU A 576 -15.04 -10.84 -32.11
CA LEU A 576 -14.66 -12.07 -32.79
C LEU A 576 -14.91 -13.28 -31.89
N ALA A 577 -14.72 -14.50 -32.44
CA ALA A 577 -14.77 -15.71 -31.65
C ALA A 577 -13.68 -15.68 -30.57
N ASP A 578 -14.02 -16.14 -29.38
CA ASP A 578 -13.10 -16.18 -28.25
C ASP A 578 -11.85 -17.04 -28.55
N TRP A 579 -10.68 -16.51 -28.22
CA TRP A 579 -9.40 -17.20 -28.40
C TRP A 579 -9.22 -18.29 -27.33
N PRO A 580 -9.12 -19.60 -27.72
CA PRO A 580 -8.72 -20.62 -26.77
C PRO A 580 -7.24 -20.42 -26.41
N TRP A 581 -6.95 -20.03 -25.19
CA TRP A 581 -5.59 -19.65 -24.77
C TRP A 581 -4.50 -20.72 -25.00
N VAL A 582 -4.88 -21.99 -25.17
CA VAL A 582 -3.97 -23.09 -25.54
C VAL A 582 -3.46 -22.99 -26.97
N GLU A 583 -4.19 -22.30 -27.86
CA GLU A 583 -3.77 -22.09 -29.23
C GLU A 583 -2.71 -20.99 -29.31
N PRO A 584 -1.55 -21.24 -29.94
CA PRO A 584 -0.49 -20.24 -30.00
C PRO A 584 -0.77 -19.13 -31.02
N SER A 585 -1.75 -19.27 -31.88
CA SER A 585 -2.09 -18.30 -32.92
C SER A 585 -3.59 -18.20 -33.16
N TYR A 586 -4.00 -17.00 -33.60
CA TYR A 586 -5.38 -16.69 -33.97
C TYR A 586 -5.41 -16.13 -35.39
N THR A 587 -6.40 -16.51 -36.17
CA THR A 587 -6.60 -15.95 -37.50
C THR A 587 -7.92 -15.19 -37.56
N MET A 588 -7.84 -13.86 -37.65
CA MET A 588 -9.01 -13.02 -37.88
C MET A 588 -9.24 -12.80 -39.37
N THR A 589 -10.49 -12.56 -39.73
CA THR A 589 -10.88 -12.26 -41.10
C THR A 589 -11.56 -10.89 -41.19
N ILE A 590 -11.05 -10.02 -42.04
CA ILE A 590 -11.62 -8.72 -42.36
C ILE A 590 -12.35 -8.87 -43.72
N ASN A 591 -13.64 -8.53 -43.80
CA ASN A 591 -14.44 -8.64 -45.00
C ASN A 591 -14.24 -7.43 -45.94
N LYS A 592 -12.97 -7.08 -46.18
CA LYS A 592 -12.52 -6.04 -47.12
C LYS A 592 -11.24 -6.52 -47.83
N ALA A 593 -10.98 -5.97 -49.01
CA ALA A 593 -9.75 -6.19 -49.76
C ALA A 593 -8.53 -5.65 -48.99
N ALA A 594 -7.39 -6.33 -49.07
CA ALA A 594 -6.16 -5.84 -48.45
C ALA A 594 -5.76 -4.43 -48.96
N SER A 595 -6.01 -4.15 -50.23
CA SER A 595 -5.76 -2.83 -50.84
C SER A 595 -6.59 -1.66 -50.26
N SER A 596 -7.60 -1.95 -49.46
CA SER A 596 -8.35 -0.94 -48.72
C SER A 596 -7.88 -0.72 -47.30
N ILE A 597 -6.92 -1.53 -46.83
CA ILE A 597 -6.40 -1.48 -45.45
C ILE A 597 -5.07 -0.74 -45.48
N LYS A 598 -4.92 0.25 -44.60
CA LYS A 598 -3.69 1.03 -44.41
C LYS A 598 -2.82 0.35 -43.36
N THR A 599 -3.30 0.27 -42.13
CA THR A 599 -2.58 -0.34 -40.99
C THR A 599 -3.47 -1.25 -40.15
N ILE A 600 -2.85 -2.20 -39.46
CA ILE A 600 -3.49 -3.04 -38.46
C ILE A 600 -2.64 -2.92 -37.19
N THR A 601 -3.24 -2.58 -36.04
CA THR A 601 -2.52 -2.36 -34.78
C THR A 601 -3.20 -3.08 -33.62
N ILE A 602 -2.43 -3.89 -32.89
CA ILE A 602 -2.83 -4.50 -31.62
C ILE A 602 -2.66 -3.45 -30.53
N ASP A 603 -3.67 -3.27 -29.67
CA ASP A 603 -3.66 -2.37 -28.51
C ASP A 603 -3.06 -0.98 -28.79
N PRO A 604 -3.72 -0.13 -29.57
CA PRO A 604 -3.26 1.24 -29.77
C PRO A 604 -3.30 2.09 -28.49
N SER A 605 -4.06 1.67 -27.47
CA SER A 605 -4.14 2.35 -26.16
C SER A 605 -2.86 2.23 -25.32
N GLN A 606 -2.01 1.26 -25.64
CA GLN A 606 -0.79 0.92 -24.90
C GLN A 606 -1.01 0.41 -23.46
N ARG A 607 -2.25 0.07 -23.08
CA ARG A 607 -2.57 -0.50 -21.76
C ARG A 607 -2.19 -1.97 -21.61
N LEU A 608 -2.06 -2.71 -22.73
CA LEU A 608 -1.48 -4.05 -22.73
C LEU A 608 0.02 -3.96 -22.41
N ALA A 609 0.50 -4.64 -21.39
CA ALA A 609 1.92 -4.64 -21.02
C ALA A 609 2.75 -5.58 -21.90
N ASP A 610 2.61 -5.42 -23.20
CA ASP A 610 3.36 -6.14 -24.22
C ASP A 610 4.82 -5.70 -24.23
N ILE A 611 5.74 -6.65 -24.06
CA ILE A 611 7.17 -6.38 -23.92
C ILE A 611 7.86 -6.08 -25.25
N ASN A 612 7.18 -6.31 -26.38
CA ASN A 612 7.73 -6.10 -27.72
C ASN A 612 6.71 -5.42 -28.65
N ARG A 613 6.53 -4.12 -28.52
CA ARG A 613 5.55 -3.37 -29.30
C ARG A 613 5.89 -3.17 -30.77
N GLU A 614 7.10 -3.53 -31.20
CA GLU A 614 7.51 -3.39 -32.60
C GLU A 614 6.74 -4.35 -33.53
N ASN A 615 6.26 -5.48 -33.00
CA ASN A 615 5.49 -6.49 -33.74
C ASN A 615 3.95 -6.32 -33.62
N ASN A 616 3.48 -5.35 -32.83
CA ASN A 616 2.05 -5.06 -32.64
C ASN A 616 1.41 -4.37 -33.83
N SER A 617 2.16 -3.78 -34.75
CA SER A 617 1.63 -3.04 -35.90
C SER A 617 2.10 -3.59 -37.22
N PHE A 618 1.22 -3.56 -38.23
CA PHE A 618 1.52 -4.04 -39.58
C PHE A 618 1.04 -3.01 -40.61
N ASP A 619 1.97 -2.50 -41.42
CA ASP A 619 1.67 -1.61 -42.55
C ASP A 619 1.33 -2.42 -43.80
N VAL A 620 0.04 -2.47 -44.11
CA VAL A 620 -0.48 -3.23 -45.27
C VAL A 620 -0.20 -2.50 -46.57
N SER A 621 -0.23 -1.15 -46.54
CA SER A 621 0.05 -0.33 -47.72
C SER A 621 1.49 -0.48 -48.20
N ALA A 622 2.46 -0.57 -47.28
CA ALA A 622 3.86 -0.80 -47.62
C ALA A 622 4.06 -2.19 -48.25
N MET A 623 3.45 -3.23 -47.67
CA MET A 623 3.51 -4.61 -48.18
C MET A 623 3.01 -4.75 -49.63
N LEU A 624 2.00 -4.00 -50.03
CA LEU A 624 1.41 -4.07 -51.38
C LEU A 624 2.18 -3.29 -52.43
N ASN A 625 3.10 -2.40 -52.00
CA ASN A 625 3.97 -1.63 -52.88
C ASN A 625 5.35 -2.26 -53.11
N ASP A 626 5.73 -3.27 -52.34
CA ASP A 626 6.92 -4.11 -52.52
C ASP A 626 6.58 -5.32 -53.40
#